data_287db0acc49a5efbddf2a83acaace378
#
_entry.id   287db0acc49a5efbddf2a83acaace378
#
_cell.length_a   1.000
_cell.length_b   1.000
_cell.length_c   1.000
_cell.angle_alpha   90.00
_cell.angle_beta   90.00
_cell.angle_gamma   90.00
#
_symmetry.space_group_name_H-M   'P 1'
#
loop_
_entity.id
_entity.type
_entity.pdbx_description
1 polymer ?
#
loop_
_entity_poly.entity_id
_entity_poly.type
_entity_poly.pdbx_seq_one_letter_code
_entity_poly.pdbx_strand_id
1 'polypeptide(L)'
;MRTIWFAALLAASLLALPAAARPLGKAEARALDRAIGAYLRAIETGDAQGVIAAMPPRVVSIFGAATGLEEKALRTMLVAQTDALMRTTTVRNLAADRSALDAGDETLADGTTVVWVIVPTVFVSEAGGKTARNEQPLLALREGKAWHFLRIDGRERREVAALAYPFLAGKTFPEARTTPLQ
;
A
#
# COMPACT_ATOMS: atom_id res chain seq x y z
N MET A 1 29.51 55.96 -22.78
CA MET A 1 29.98 54.57 -22.60
C MET A 1 29.16 53.96 -21.48
N ARG A 2 28.16 53.13 -21.81
CA ARG A 2 27.27 52.48 -20.82
C ARG A 2 27.47 50.95 -20.99
N THR A 3 28.16 50.38 -20.01
CA THR A 3 28.49 48.93 -19.98
C THR A 3 27.29 48.20 -19.39
N ILE A 4 26.65 47.38 -20.22
CA ILE A 4 25.52 46.51 -19.81
C ILE A 4 26.09 45.21 -19.30
N TRP A 5 25.90 44.88 -18.03
CA TRP A 5 26.23 43.60 -17.41
C TRP A 5 25.06 42.64 -17.62
N PHE A 6 25.23 41.64 -18.45
CA PHE A 6 24.30 40.50 -18.55
C PHE A 6 24.62 39.51 -17.44
N ALA A 7 23.76 39.44 -16.45
CA ALA A 7 23.75 38.36 -15.46
C ALA A 7 23.05 37.17 -16.06
N ALA A 8 23.80 36.13 -16.41
CA ALA A 8 23.27 34.85 -16.86
C ALA A 8 22.74 34.07 -15.62
N LEU A 9 21.41 33.97 -15.47
CA LEU A 9 20.77 33.09 -14.51
C LEU A 9 20.87 31.65 -15.05
N LEU A 10 21.75 30.85 -14.46
CA LEU A 10 21.84 29.41 -14.70
C LEU A 10 20.70 28.72 -13.93
N ALA A 11 19.59 28.45 -14.59
CA ALA A 11 18.51 27.64 -14.03
C ALA A 11 18.98 26.17 -14.01
N ALA A 12 19.39 25.71 -12.83
CA ALA A 12 19.67 24.28 -12.59
C ALA A 12 18.33 23.52 -12.58
N SER A 13 17.95 22.96 -13.72
CA SER A 13 16.84 22.01 -13.82
C SER A 13 17.26 20.73 -13.08
N LEU A 14 16.77 20.54 -11.87
CA LEU A 14 16.81 19.25 -11.16
C LEU A 14 15.98 18.26 -11.97
N LEU A 15 16.64 17.49 -12.83
CA LEU A 15 16.07 16.32 -13.48
C LEU A 15 15.79 15.31 -12.36
N ALA A 16 14.54 15.21 -11.92
CA ALA A 16 14.08 14.10 -11.11
C ALA A 16 14.23 12.84 -11.94
N LEU A 17 15.29 12.06 -11.69
CA LEU A 17 15.44 10.74 -12.28
C LEU A 17 14.27 9.88 -11.79
N PRO A 18 13.60 9.12 -12.68
CA PRO A 18 12.59 8.18 -12.25
C PRO A 18 13.23 7.20 -11.26
N ALA A 19 12.60 7.02 -10.09
CA ALA A 19 13.06 6.07 -9.09
C ALA A 19 13.16 4.69 -9.74
N ALA A 20 14.39 4.22 -9.97
CA ALA A 20 14.64 2.91 -10.56
C ALA A 20 14.26 1.84 -9.53
N ALA A 21 13.54 0.81 -9.99
CA ALA A 21 13.30 -0.38 -9.17
C ALA A 21 14.65 -0.98 -8.73
N ARG A 22 14.77 -1.30 -7.44
CA ARG A 22 15.97 -1.88 -6.87
C ARG A 22 15.65 -3.13 -6.04
N PRO A 23 16.59 -4.08 -5.93
CA PRO A 23 16.42 -5.19 -5.01
C PRO A 23 16.35 -4.69 -3.56
N LEU A 24 15.56 -5.38 -2.73
CA LEU A 24 15.51 -5.14 -1.29
C LEU A 24 16.84 -5.54 -0.63
N GLY A 25 17.35 -4.68 0.24
CA GLY A 25 18.48 -5.05 1.11
C GLY A 25 18.10 -6.21 2.06
N LYS A 26 19.06 -7.03 2.48
CA LYS A 26 18.80 -8.22 3.33
C LYS A 26 17.99 -7.92 4.60
N ALA A 27 18.28 -6.81 5.28
CA ALA A 27 17.55 -6.41 6.49
C ALA A 27 16.11 -5.95 6.17
N GLU A 28 15.98 -5.23 5.08
CA GLU A 28 14.71 -4.70 4.55
C GLU A 28 13.79 -5.84 4.10
N ALA A 29 14.32 -6.80 3.33
CA ALA A 29 13.59 -8.00 2.91
C ALA A 29 13.08 -8.82 4.11
N ARG A 30 13.93 -9.04 5.14
CA ARG A 30 13.50 -9.74 6.36
C ARG A 30 12.44 -8.98 7.15
N ALA A 31 12.52 -7.64 7.19
CA ALA A 31 11.52 -6.82 7.87
C ALA A 31 10.17 -6.87 7.13
N LEU A 32 10.20 -6.75 5.80
CA LEU A 32 9.01 -6.91 4.96
C LEU A 32 8.40 -8.31 5.11
N ASP A 33 9.22 -9.36 5.08
CA ASP A 33 8.77 -10.74 5.21
C ASP A 33 8.03 -10.99 6.53
N ARG A 34 8.57 -10.51 7.65
CA ARG A 34 7.89 -10.59 8.95
C ARG A 34 6.56 -9.82 8.95
N ALA A 35 6.56 -8.62 8.38
CA ALA A 35 5.36 -7.79 8.31
C ALA A 35 4.27 -8.43 7.44
N ILE A 36 4.61 -8.97 6.27
CA ILE A 36 3.69 -9.75 5.42
C ILE A 36 3.14 -10.92 6.22
N GLY A 37 4.00 -11.72 6.86
CA GLY A 37 3.56 -12.87 7.66
C GLY A 37 2.59 -12.52 8.78
N ALA A 38 2.80 -11.38 9.46
CA ALA A 38 1.88 -10.89 10.49
C ALA A 38 0.53 -10.44 9.89
N TYR A 39 0.56 -9.71 8.79
CA TYR A 39 -0.64 -9.23 8.11
C TYR A 39 -1.50 -10.38 7.56
N LEU A 40 -0.88 -11.36 6.87
CA LEU A 40 -1.60 -12.52 6.34
C LEU A 40 -2.24 -13.34 7.48
N ARG A 41 -1.51 -13.54 8.56
CA ARG A 41 -2.03 -14.23 9.75
C ARG A 41 -3.23 -13.50 10.36
N ALA A 42 -3.18 -12.17 10.46
CA ALA A 42 -4.32 -11.38 10.95
C ALA A 42 -5.58 -11.63 10.10
N ILE A 43 -5.43 -11.71 8.77
CA ILE A 43 -6.54 -12.04 7.87
C ILE A 43 -7.05 -13.46 8.12
N GLU A 44 -6.15 -14.46 8.19
CA GLU A 44 -6.50 -15.88 8.37
C GLU A 44 -7.18 -16.16 9.70
N THR A 45 -6.80 -15.44 10.75
CA THR A 45 -7.36 -15.60 12.11
C THR A 45 -8.56 -14.70 12.39
N GLY A 46 -8.96 -13.85 11.46
CA GLY A 46 -10.05 -12.89 11.67
C GLY A 46 -9.69 -11.75 12.62
N ASP A 47 -8.40 -11.43 12.77
CA ASP A 47 -7.93 -10.31 13.59
C ASP A 47 -8.10 -8.99 12.83
N ALA A 48 -9.32 -8.44 12.89
CA ALA A 48 -9.66 -7.17 12.28
C ALA A 48 -8.80 -6.01 12.81
N GLN A 49 -8.43 -6.05 14.09
CA GLN A 49 -7.58 -5.03 14.70
C GLN A 49 -6.17 -5.06 14.09
N GLY A 50 -5.58 -6.24 13.93
CA GLY A 50 -4.28 -6.43 13.30
C GLY A 50 -4.28 -5.96 11.84
N VAL A 51 -5.35 -6.23 11.10
CA VAL A 51 -5.50 -5.77 9.70
C VAL A 51 -5.55 -4.24 9.63
N ILE A 52 -6.35 -3.59 10.47
CA ILE A 52 -6.47 -2.12 10.50
C ILE A 52 -5.19 -1.45 11.04
N ALA A 53 -4.49 -2.08 11.99
CA ALA A 53 -3.20 -1.58 12.49
C ALA A 53 -2.12 -1.59 11.39
N ALA A 54 -2.21 -2.50 10.44
CA ALA A 54 -1.28 -2.58 9.30
C ALA A 54 -1.58 -1.55 8.19
N MET A 55 -2.69 -0.81 8.27
CA MET A 55 -3.02 0.23 7.29
C MET A 55 -2.05 1.43 7.40
N PRO A 56 -1.62 2.03 6.27
CA PRO A 56 -0.76 3.21 6.31
C PRO A 56 -1.40 4.39 7.07
N PRO A 57 -0.67 5.05 7.97
CA PRO A 57 -1.21 6.19 8.74
C PRO A 57 -1.76 7.31 7.87
N ARG A 58 -1.12 7.63 6.74
CA ARG A 58 -1.59 8.67 5.79
C ARG A 58 -2.96 8.33 5.20
N VAL A 59 -3.23 7.06 4.93
CA VAL A 59 -4.56 6.62 4.45
C VAL A 59 -5.60 6.82 5.54
N VAL A 60 -5.27 6.50 6.79
CA VAL A 60 -6.18 6.74 7.93
C VAL A 60 -6.46 8.23 8.10
N SER A 61 -5.43 9.09 7.96
CA SER A 61 -5.60 10.54 8.04
C SER A 61 -6.52 11.10 6.95
N ILE A 62 -6.43 10.57 5.72
CA ILE A 62 -7.32 10.97 4.61
C ILE A 62 -8.77 10.58 4.92
N PHE A 63 -9.01 9.38 5.41
CA PHE A 63 -10.35 8.96 5.81
C PHE A 63 -10.88 9.80 6.99
N GLY A 64 -10.04 10.15 7.95
CA GLY A 64 -10.39 11.06 9.05
C GLY A 64 -10.83 12.43 8.53
N ALA A 65 -10.05 13.02 7.62
CA ALA A 65 -10.38 14.29 7.00
C ALA A 65 -11.68 14.23 6.18
N ALA A 66 -11.91 13.15 5.45
CA ALA A 66 -13.10 12.97 4.62
C ALA A 66 -14.38 12.73 5.44
N THR A 67 -14.27 12.12 6.62
CA THR A 67 -15.41 11.78 7.47
C THR A 67 -15.63 12.74 8.64
N GLY A 68 -14.64 13.62 8.92
CA GLY A 68 -14.65 14.48 10.10
C GLY A 68 -14.50 13.73 11.43
N LEU A 69 -14.13 12.44 11.39
CA LEU A 69 -13.95 11.63 12.58
C LEU A 69 -12.53 11.76 13.15
N GLU A 70 -12.46 11.83 14.47
CA GLU A 70 -11.19 11.66 15.19
C GLU A 70 -10.57 10.30 14.88
N GLU A 71 -9.23 10.22 14.80
CA GLU A 71 -8.50 9.00 14.39
C GLU A 71 -8.92 7.77 15.21
N LYS A 72 -9.09 7.92 16.52
CA LYS A 72 -9.51 6.80 17.40
C LYS A 72 -10.90 6.28 17.05
N ALA A 73 -11.85 7.18 16.81
CA ALA A 73 -13.23 6.81 16.44
C ALA A 73 -13.25 6.16 15.06
N LEU A 74 -12.50 6.73 14.10
CA LEU A 74 -12.33 6.17 12.77
C LEU A 74 -11.76 4.74 12.82
N ARG A 75 -10.66 4.51 13.54
CA ARG A 75 -10.07 3.18 13.68
C ARG A 75 -11.04 2.19 14.29
N THR A 76 -11.79 2.58 15.32
CA THR A 76 -12.82 1.75 15.94
C THR A 76 -13.89 1.36 14.92
N MET A 77 -14.36 2.29 14.11
CA MET A 77 -15.34 2.04 13.05
C MET A 77 -14.79 1.08 11.99
N LEU A 78 -13.55 1.32 11.51
CA LEU A 78 -12.90 0.47 10.52
C LEU A 78 -12.70 -0.97 11.04
N VAL A 79 -12.30 -1.14 12.29
CA VAL A 79 -12.18 -2.46 12.93
C VAL A 79 -13.53 -3.17 12.96
N ALA A 80 -14.61 -2.48 13.38
CA ALA A 80 -15.94 -3.07 13.43
C ALA A 80 -16.46 -3.49 12.04
N GLN A 81 -16.22 -2.67 11.01
CA GLN A 81 -16.58 -3.00 9.63
C GLN A 81 -15.78 -4.19 9.10
N THR A 82 -14.48 -4.22 9.38
CA THR A 82 -13.60 -5.32 8.96
C THR A 82 -13.98 -6.63 9.65
N ASP A 83 -14.26 -6.60 10.94
CA ASP A 83 -14.73 -7.76 11.71
C ASP A 83 -16.07 -8.30 11.15
N ALA A 84 -17.02 -7.42 10.85
CA ALA A 84 -18.29 -7.82 10.23
C ALA A 84 -18.07 -8.49 8.86
N LEU A 85 -17.16 -7.97 8.04
CA LEU A 85 -16.80 -8.58 6.76
C LEU A 85 -16.15 -9.96 6.94
N MET A 86 -15.22 -10.09 7.88
CA MET A 86 -14.52 -11.35 8.16
C MET A 86 -15.44 -12.45 8.69
N ARG A 87 -16.53 -12.10 9.36
CA ARG A 87 -17.56 -13.07 9.79
C ARG A 87 -18.37 -13.65 8.63
N THR A 88 -18.48 -12.93 7.53
CA THR A 88 -19.29 -13.33 6.36
C THR A 88 -18.45 -13.84 5.20
N THR A 89 -17.14 -13.71 5.30
CA THR A 89 -16.19 -14.11 4.25
C THR A 89 -15.07 -14.94 4.85
N THR A 90 -14.98 -16.18 4.43
CA THR A 90 -13.84 -17.05 4.80
C THR A 90 -12.73 -16.87 3.76
N VAL A 91 -11.51 -16.66 4.24
CA VAL A 91 -10.29 -16.63 3.40
C VAL A 91 -9.43 -17.84 3.72
N ARG A 92 -9.00 -18.57 2.69
CA ARG A 92 -8.17 -19.76 2.82
C ARG A 92 -7.00 -19.73 1.84
N ASN A 93 -5.94 -20.49 2.14
CA ASN A 93 -4.77 -20.62 1.28
C ASN A 93 -4.16 -19.26 0.89
N LEU A 94 -4.15 -18.33 1.83
CA LEU A 94 -3.62 -16.99 1.61
C LEU A 94 -2.08 -17.07 1.55
N ALA A 95 -1.53 -16.68 0.40
CA ALA A 95 -0.10 -16.69 0.16
C ALA A 95 0.35 -15.40 -0.52
N ALA A 96 1.59 -15.02 -0.26
CA ALA A 96 2.28 -13.93 -0.92
C ALA A 96 3.51 -14.45 -1.64
N ASP A 97 3.69 -14.08 -2.91
CA ASP A 97 4.93 -14.37 -3.62
C ASP A 97 6.01 -13.37 -3.21
N ARG A 98 7.11 -13.88 -2.68
CA ARG A 98 8.25 -13.11 -2.15
C ARG A 98 9.54 -13.35 -2.91
N SER A 99 9.48 -14.09 -4.01
CA SER A 99 10.66 -14.57 -4.72
C SER A 99 11.42 -13.50 -5.51
N ALA A 100 10.70 -12.49 -6.01
CA ALA A 100 11.26 -11.43 -6.85
C ALA A 100 10.57 -10.09 -6.55
N LEU A 101 10.85 -9.53 -5.38
CA LEU A 101 10.27 -8.25 -4.97
C LEU A 101 11.28 -7.13 -5.20
N ASP A 102 10.92 -6.21 -6.09
CA ASP A 102 11.66 -4.98 -6.32
C ASP A 102 11.01 -3.82 -5.54
N ALA A 103 11.85 -2.99 -4.96
CA ALA A 103 11.46 -1.80 -4.24
C ALA A 103 11.62 -0.55 -5.10
N GLY A 104 10.69 0.39 -4.94
CA GLY A 104 10.86 1.77 -5.35
C GLY A 104 11.11 2.66 -4.13
N ASP A 105 11.95 3.67 -4.28
CA ASP A 105 12.18 4.69 -3.26
C ASP A 105 11.60 6.01 -3.75
N GLU A 106 10.84 6.69 -2.92
CA GLU A 106 10.25 8.00 -3.22
C GLU A 106 10.42 8.95 -2.03
N THR A 107 10.52 10.23 -2.32
CA THR A 107 10.52 11.26 -1.29
C THR A 107 9.29 12.13 -1.46
N LEU A 108 8.48 12.22 -0.42
CA LEU A 108 7.27 13.03 -0.40
C LEU A 108 7.60 14.52 -0.26
N ALA A 109 6.63 15.38 -0.53
CA ALA A 109 6.80 16.83 -0.44
C ALA A 109 7.19 17.33 0.97
N ASP A 110 6.86 16.57 2.02
CA ASP A 110 7.25 16.84 3.40
C ASP A 110 8.66 16.32 3.78
N GLY A 111 9.41 15.77 2.79
CA GLY A 111 10.74 15.20 2.99
C GLY A 111 10.73 13.76 3.50
N THR A 112 9.57 13.14 3.73
CA THR A 112 9.48 11.75 4.16
C THR A 112 9.92 10.81 3.04
N THR A 113 10.88 9.92 3.31
CA THR A 113 11.24 8.85 2.40
C THR A 113 10.29 7.67 2.58
N VAL A 114 9.76 7.18 1.47
CA VAL A 114 8.87 6.02 1.39
C VAL A 114 9.52 4.95 0.52
N VAL A 115 9.64 3.76 1.05
CA VAL A 115 9.97 2.56 0.26
C VAL A 115 8.66 1.84 -0.04
N TRP A 116 8.45 1.47 -1.29
CA TRP A 116 7.23 0.76 -1.69
C TRP A 116 7.55 -0.50 -2.50
N VAL A 117 6.70 -1.51 -2.36
CA VAL A 117 6.83 -2.81 -3.01
C VAL A 117 5.44 -3.31 -3.41
N ILE A 118 5.32 -3.89 -4.61
CA ILE A 118 4.12 -4.63 -4.99
C ILE A 118 4.35 -6.09 -4.67
N VAL A 119 3.51 -6.63 -3.81
CA VAL A 119 3.54 -8.02 -3.38
C VAL A 119 2.39 -8.77 -4.03
N PRO A 120 2.64 -9.71 -4.95
CA PRO A 120 1.58 -10.56 -5.49
C PRO A 120 0.99 -11.44 -4.38
N THR A 121 -0.34 -11.46 -4.26
CA THR A 121 -1.03 -12.32 -3.29
C THR A 121 -2.07 -13.19 -3.99
N VAL A 122 -2.27 -14.38 -3.46
CA VAL A 122 -3.27 -15.32 -3.92
C VAL A 122 -4.02 -15.90 -2.73
N PHE A 123 -5.32 -16.08 -2.86
CA PHE A 123 -6.15 -16.71 -1.83
C PHE A 123 -7.45 -17.24 -2.42
N VAL A 124 -8.11 -18.11 -1.67
CA VAL A 124 -9.47 -18.56 -1.94
C VAL A 124 -10.41 -17.84 -0.98
N SER A 125 -11.45 -17.21 -1.50
CA SER A 125 -12.53 -16.62 -0.71
C SER A 125 -13.82 -17.42 -0.84
N GLU A 126 -14.57 -17.49 0.26
CA GLU A 126 -15.92 -18.06 0.29
C GLU A 126 -16.85 -17.07 0.95
N ALA A 127 -17.85 -16.63 0.23
CA ALA A 127 -18.86 -15.69 0.70
C ALA A 127 -20.19 -15.97 0.01
N GLY A 128 -21.30 -15.98 0.77
CA GLY A 128 -22.65 -16.20 0.22
C GLY A 128 -22.78 -17.51 -0.57
N GLY A 129 -22.10 -18.57 -0.15
CA GLY A 129 -22.10 -19.88 -0.83
C GLY A 129 -21.33 -19.91 -2.15
N LYS A 130 -20.58 -18.87 -2.48
CA LYS A 130 -19.73 -18.80 -3.68
C LYS A 130 -18.26 -18.87 -3.28
N THR A 131 -17.52 -19.71 -3.98
CA THR A 131 -16.07 -19.86 -3.78
C THR A 131 -15.34 -19.29 -4.99
N ALA A 132 -14.27 -18.55 -4.75
CA ALA A 132 -13.46 -17.97 -5.81
C ALA A 132 -11.97 -17.95 -5.44
N ARG A 133 -11.11 -18.20 -6.42
CA ARG A 133 -9.67 -17.93 -6.35
C ARG A 133 -9.42 -16.48 -6.73
N ASN A 134 -8.69 -15.77 -5.89
CA ASN A 134 -8.32 -14.37 -6.07
C ASN A 134 -6.81 -14.23 -6.21
N GLU A 135 -6.38 -13.43 -7.17
CA GLU A 135 -5.00 -13.00 -7.38
C GLU A 135 -5.01 -11.47 -7.33
N GLN A 136 -4.32 -10.90 -6.35
CA GLN A 136 -4.41 -9.46 -6.09
C GLN A 136 -3.05 -8.87 -5.76
N PRO A 137 -2.73 -7.67 -6.29
CA PRO A 137 -1.56 -6.92 -5.83
C PRO A 137 -1.83 -6.32 -4.45
N LEU A 138 -0.90 -6.53 -3.55
CA LEU A 138 -0.84 -5.89 -2.24
C LEU A 138 0.29 -4.86 -2.27
N LEU A 139 -0.02 -3.59 -2.04
CA LEU A 139 0.98 -2.54 -1.91
C LEU A 139 1.52 -2.55 -0.49
N ALA A 140 2.81 -2.80 -0.35
CA ALA A 140 3.56 -2.62 0.88
C ALA A 140 4.27 -1.26 0.85
N LEU A 141 4.15 -0.49 1.90
CA LEU A 141 4.72 0.85 2.06
C LEU A 141 5.48 0.92 3.37
N ARG A 142 6.69 1.46 3.35
CA ARG A 142 7.47 1.69 4.55
C ARG A 142 7.80 3.16 4.71
N GLU A 143 7.28 3.74 5.78
CA GLU A 143 7.68 5.04 6.30
C GLU A 143 8.48 4.82 7.58
N GLY A 144 9.71 5.33 7.65
CA GLY A 144 10.60 5.05 8.78
C GLY A 144 10.94 3.56 8.91
N LYS A 145 10.48 2.92 9.99
CA LYS A 145 10.81 1.52 10.29
C LYS A 145 9.68 0.52 10.06
N ALA A 146 8.45 0.98 9.96
CA ALA A 146 7.27 0.13 9.90
C ALA A 146 6.80 -0.09 8.46
N TRP A 147 6.48 -1.34 8.12
CA TRP A 147 5.79 -1.69 6.90
C TRP A 147 4.28 -1.67 7.11
N HIS A 148 3.58 -1.07 6.18
CA HIS A 148 2.14 -0.98 6.12
C HIS A 148 1.63 -1.58 4.83
N PHE A 149 0.35 -1.97 4.81
CA PHE A 149 -0.24 -2.65 3.66
C PHE A 149 -1.52 -1.97 3.19
N LEU A 150 -1.68 -1.89 1.89
CA LEU A 150 -2.86 -1.34 1.26
C LEU A 150 -3.25 -2.20 0.05
N ARG A 151 -4.50 -2.60 -0.01
CA ARG A 151 -5.06 -3.21 -1.20
C ARG A 151 -5.24 -2.14 -2.28
N ILE A 152 -4.83 -2.46 -3.50
CA ILE A 152 -4.91 -1.55 -4.67
C ILE A 152 -5.70 -2.18 -5.81
N ASP A 153 -6.49 -3.20 -5.52
CA ASP A 153 -7.43 -3.80 -6.45
C ASP A 153 -8.60 -2.85 -6.69
N GLY A 154 -8.81 -2.49 -7.95
CA GLY A 154 -9.86 -1.56 -8.36
C GLY A 154 -9.46 -0.08 -8.31
N ARG A 155 -10.22 0.72 -9.06
CA ARG A 155 -9.92 2.14 -9.27
C ARG A 155 -9.98 2.96 -7.99
N GLU A 156 -11.04 2.82 -7.22
CA GLU A 156 -11.26 3.60 -5.99
C GLU A 156 -10.13 3.44 -4.97
N ARG A 157 -9.61 2.22 -4.76
CA ARG A 157 -8.49 1.97 -3.86
C ARG A 157 -7.20 2.58 -4.37
N ARG A 158 -6.97 2.56 -5.69
CA ARG A 158 -5.83 3.24 -6.32
C ARG A 158 -5.91 4.75 -6.18
N GLU A 159 -7.09 5.34 -6.31
CA GLU A 159 -7.32 6.77 -6.09
C GLU A 159 -7.01 7.17 -4.63
N VAL A 160 -7.50 6.42 -3.65
CA VAL A 160 -7.16 6.65 -2.23
C VAL A 160 -5.65 6.49 -1.98
N ALA A 161 -5.01 5.48 -2.57
CA ALA A 161 -3.56 5.31 -2.48
C ALA A 161 -2.80 6.51 -3.06
N ALA A 162 -3.23 7.03 -4.22
CA ALA A 162 -2.64 8.20 -4.87
C ALA A 162 -2.87 9.50 -4.11
N LEU A 163 -3.99 9.65 -3.41
CA LEU A 163 -4.22 10.79 -2.49
C LEU A 163 -3.24 10.76 -1.32
N ALA A 164 -2.98 9.58 -0.74
CA ALA A 164 -2.05 9.42 0.36
C ALA A 164 -0.58 9.50 -0.08
N TYR A 165 -0.29 9.01 -1.27
CA TYR A 165 1.03 8.88 -1.86
C TYR A 165 1.00 9.35 -3.32
N PRO A 166 1.15 10.65 -3.60
CA PRO A 166 0.95 11.23 -4.94
C PRO A 166 1.81 10.60 -6.04
N PHE A 167 2.97 10.03 -5.70
CA PHE A 167 3.82 9.34 -6.66
C PHE A 167 3.17 8.09 -7.28
N LEU A 168 2.12 7.54 -6.66
CA LEU A 168 1.39 6.38 -7.17
C LEU A 168 0.43 6.72 -8.33
N ALA A 169 0.05 7.99 -8.49
CA ALA A 169 -0.93 8.41 -9.49
C ALA A 169 -0.53 8.05 -10.94
N GLY A 170 0.78 8.04 -11.23
CA GLY A 170 1.30 7.69 -12.57
C GLY A 170 1.81 6.26 -12.70
N LYS A 171 1.66 5.43 -11.68
CA LYS A 171 2.19 4.06 -11.70
C LYS A 171 1.15 3.08 -12.26
N THR A 172 1.63 2.12 -13.04
CA THR A 172 0.83 0.99 -13.50
C THR A 172 0.96 -0.16 -12.50
N PHE A 173 -0.17 -0.73 -12.11
CA PHE A 173 -0.23 -1.85 -11.18
C PHE A 173 -0.79 -3.09 -11.87
N PRO A 174 -0.38 -4.31 -11.45
CA PRO A 174 -1.00 -5.54 -11.90
C PRO A 174 -2.50 -5.52 -11.62
N GLU A 175 -3.29 -6.03 -12.55
CA GLU A 175 -4.74 -6.15 -12.38
C GLU A 175 -5.08 -7.33 -11.47
N ALA A 176 -6.07 -7.12 -10.61
CA ALA A 176 -6.63 -8.20 -9.81
C ALA A 176 -7.45 -9.15 -10.69
N ARG A 177 -7.39 -10.45 -10.39
CA ARG A 177 -8.17 -11.49 -11.07
C ARG A 177 -8.96 -12.28 -10.06
N THR A 178 -10.23 -12.55 -10.38
CA THR A 178 -11.10 -13.42 -9.58
C THR A 178 -11.65 -14.51 -10.48
N THR A 179 -11.38 -15.75 -10.13
CA THR A 179 -11.83 -16.93 -10.88
C THR A 179 -12.79 -17.75 -10.01
N PRO A 180 -14.07 -17.88 -10.38
CA PRO A 180 -15.00 -18.75 -9.65
C PRO A 180 -14.49 -20.17 -9.59
N LEU A 181 -14.65 -20.81 -8.43
CA LEU A 181 -14.40 -22.24 -8.23
C LEU A 181 -15.74 -22.96 -8.13
N GLN A 182 -15.84 -24.10 -8.81
CA GLN A 182 -17.03 -24.97 -8.80
C GLN A 182 -17.04 -25.83 -7.54
#